data_b5ec4c1c37df4476025e72f3780c6d46
#
_entry.id   b5ec4c1c37df4476025e72f3780c6d46
#
_cell.length_a   1.000
_cell.length_b   1.000
_cell.length_c   1.000
_cell.angle_alpha   90.00
_cell.angle_beta   90.00
_cell.angle_gamma   90.00
#
_symmetry.space_group_name_H-M   'P 1'
#
loop_
_entity.id
_entity.type
_entity.pdbx_description
1 polymer ?
#
loop_
_entity_poly.entity_id
_entity_poly.type
_entity_poly.pdbx_seq_one_letter_code
_entity_poly.pdbx_strand_id
1 'polypeptide(L)'
;MPLASHLRCVALALGISTALGCANRNQPAPRAESLDPGLSRVAGTRGDALPAQWWTLYQDPGLNHLVAAALRHNRDLAAADAHARALLGHLRGAQGERWPRTEVGYGYQYGRDGDDQTLAEATDEDLHSQWKHTARLDLSYQLDLWGEVRARIAAAKADAEAAQAARDLLRVSVASQTTLAYVRACALARRAEVQRRSVGLLDASLALSERQLAAGLSSELQRRRLLALRERTRAALPMLEARRRAALYELALLSGRSPRQLDAPAATCAGIPQLRRALPTGDGWSLLARRPDVRAAERRLAAADARRALAEAELYPRISFAVGAETSA
;
A
#
# COMPACT_ATOMS: atom_id res chain seq x y z
N MET A 1 -0.01 29.30 -64.93
CA MET A 1 0.80 29.00 -63.72
C MET A 1 0.01 28.24 -62.61
N PRO A 2 -0.59 27.09 -62.86
CA PRO A 2 -1.28 26.34 -61.83
C PRO A 2 -0.51 25.04 -61.33
N LEU A 3 0.60 24.62 -61.99
CA LEU A 3 1.28 23.38 -61.65
C LEU A 3 2.10 23.47 -60.35
N ALA A 4 2.56 24.65 -59.94
CA ALA A 4 3.40 24.79 -58.73
C ALA A 4 2.64 24.67 -57.40
N SER A 5 1.34 24.94 -57.36
CA SER A 5 0.49 24.82 -56.18
C SER A 5 0.14 23.36 -55.84
N HIS A 6 -0.09 22.52 -56.85
CA HIS A 6 -0.38 21.10 -56.66
C HIS A 6 0.82 20.29 -56.19
N LEU A 7 2.05 20.63 -56.62
CA LEU A 7 3.28 19.97 -56.14
C LEU A 7 3.55 20.27 -54.65
N ARG A 8 3.24 21.47 -54.17
CA ARG A 8 3.41 21.83 -52.74
C ARG A 8 2.40 21.11 -51.85
N CYS A 9 1.16 20.94 -52.27
CA CYS A 9 0.17 20.16 -51.51
C CYS A 9 0.48 18.66 -51.48
N VAL A 10 1.00 18.08 -52.56
CA VAL A 10 1.40 16.66 -52.61
C VAL A 10 2.65 16.42 -51.77
N ALA A 11 3.64 17.33 -51.73
CA ALA A 11 4.80 17.24 -50.88
C ALA A 11 4.44 17.37 -49.40
N LEU A 12 3.46 18.22 -49.05
CA LEU A 12 2.97 18.32 -47.65
C LEU A 12 2.20 17.06 -47.24
N ALA A 13 1.39 16.49 -48.10
CA ALA A 13 0.65 15.26 -47.87
C ALA A 13 1.57 14.03 -47.71
N LEU A 14 2.65 13.93 -48.51
CA LEU A 14 3.64 12.86 -48.38
C LEU A 14 4.46 13.00 -47.11
N GLY A 15 4.82 14.21 -46.65
CA GLY A 15 5.53 14.47 -45.38
C GLY A 15 4.73 14.08 -44.17
N ILE A 16 3.41 14.26 -44.19
CA ILE A 16 2.49 13.87 -43.10
C ILE A 16 2.31 12.36 -43.05
N SER A 17 2.32 11.65 -44.17
CA SER A 17 2.14 10.20 -44.21
C SER A 17 3.33 9.40 -43.64
N THR A 18 4.56 9.95 -43.75
CA THR A 18 5.77 9.30 -43.16
C THR A 18 5.90 9.52 -41.68
N ALA A 19 5.32 10.59 -41.12
CA ALA A 19 5.33 10.84 -39.65
C ALA A 19 4.34 9.95 -38.87
N LEU A 20 3.29 9.43 -39.50
CA LEU A 20 2.28 8.57 -38.86
C LEU A 20 2.71 7.12 -38.68
N GLY A 21 3.82 6.70 -39.31
CA GLY A 21 4.26 5.27 -39.29
C GLY A 21 5.04 4.81 -38.06
N CYS A 22 5.52 5.72 -37.21
CA CYS A 22 6.45 5.34 -36.12
C CYS A 22 5.83 5.29 -34.71
N ALA A 23 4.56 5.60 -34.54
CA ALA A 23 4.00 5.87 -33.19
C ALA A 23 3.32 4.69 -32.47
N ASN A 24 3.37 3.45 -32.98
CA ASN A 24 2.66 2.35 -32.35
C ASN A 24 3.57 1.18 -31.97
N ARG A 25 4.45 1.40 -30.98
CA ARG A 25 5.15 0.33 -30.25
C ARG A 25 4.71 0.26 -28.78
N ASN A 26 3.40 0.16 -28.55
CA ASN A 26 2.90 -0.31 -27.26
C ASN A 26 3.08 -1.85 -27.22
N GLN A 27 4.28 -2.31 -26.91
CA GLN A 27 4.42 -3.68 -26.43
C GLN A 27 3.78 -3.75 -25.05
N PRO A 28 2.77 -4.62 -24.85
CA PRO A 28 2.22 -4.82 -23.52
C PRO A 28 3.34 -5.26 -22.57
N ALA A 29 3.39 -4.65 -21.38
CA ALA A 29 4.34 -5.07 -20.36
C ALA A 29 4.25 -6.57 -20.15
N PRO A 30 5.39 -7.29 -20.02
CA PRO A 30 5.40 -8.73 -19.82
C PRO A 30 4.57 -9.07 -18.59
N ARG A 31 3.61 -9.97 -18.76
CA ARG A 31 2.79 -10.50 -17.67
C ARG A 31 3.51 -11.68 -17.02
N ALA A 32 3.20 -11.99 -15.78
CA ALA A 32 3.73 -13.16 -15.06
C ALA A 32 3.49 -14.48 -15.81
N GLU A 33 2.49 -14.52 -16.69
CA GLU A 33 2.21 -15.64 -17.59
C GLU A 33 3.36 -16.00 -18.56
N SER A 34 4.32 -15.08 -18.78
CA SER A 34 5.51 -15.33 -19.60
C SER A 34 6.67 -15.97 -18.85
N LEU A 35 6.54 -16.19 -17.52
CA LEU A 35 7.55 -16.87 -16.74
C LEU A 35 7.42 -18.39 -16.89
N ASP A 36 8.56 -19.06 -17.06
CA ASP A 36 8.78 -20.46 -17.40
C ASP A 36 7.79 -21.46 -16.77
N PRO A 37 7.17 -22.37 -17.56
CA PRO A 37 6.30 -23.45 -17.07
C PRO A 37 6.96 -24.46 -16.13
N GLY A 38 8.26 -24.36 -15.86
CA GLY A 38 8.98 -25.20 -14.90
C GLY A 38 8.46 -25.10 -13.45
N LEU A 39 7.89 -23.97 -13.05
CA LEU A 39 7.29 -23.76 -11.73
C LEU A 39 6.03 -24.60 -11.46
N SER A 40 5.34 -25.06 -12.51
CA SER A 40 4.17 -25.94 -12.38
C SER A 40 4.50 -27.34 -11.85
N ARG A 41 5.78 -27.76 -11.92
CA ARG A 41 6.25 -29.09 -11.50
C ARG A 41 6.60 -29.19 -10.02
N VAL A 42 6.79 -28.08 -9.32
CA VAL A 42 7.17 -28.07 -7.89
C VAL A 42 5.96 -28.31 -6.99
N ALA A 43 4.75 -28.05 -7.47
CA ALA A 43 3.52 -28.22 -6.70
C ALA A 43 2.81 -29.52 -7.07
N GLY A 44 3.29 -30.64 -6.59
CA GLY A 44 2.67 -31.98 -6.73
C GLY A 44 1.36 -32.15 -5.96
N THR A 45 0.66 -31.09 -5.61
CA THR A 45 -0.60 -31.13 -4.87
C THR A 45 -1.65 -30.25 -5.53
N ARG A 46 -2.55 -30.90 -6.29
CA ARG A 46 -3.85 -30.34 -6.65
C ARG A 46 -4.66 -30.18 -5.36
N GLY A 47 -4.50 -29.04 -4.69
CA GLY A 47 -5.31 -28.67 -3.54
C GLY A 47 -6.14 -27.44 -3.90
N ASP A 48 -7.21 -27.23 -3.17
CA ASP A 48 -7.97 -25.98 -3.23
C ASP A 48 -7.06 -24.78 -2.96
N ALA A 49 -7.40 -23.65 -3.53
CA ALA A 49 -6.66 -22.42 -3.26
C ALA A 49 -6.79 -22.03 -1.80
N LEU A 50 -5.70 -21.52 -1.21
CA LEU A 50 -5.72 -20.96 0.15
C LEU A 50 -6.82 -19.89 0.25
N PRO A 51 -7.74 -19.99 1.22
CA PRO A 51 -8.80 -19.00 1.39
C PRO A 51 -8.22 -17.62 1.72
N ALA A 52 -8.90 -16.55 1.31
CA ALA A 52 -8.47 -15.19 1.60
C ALA A 52 -8.35 -14.92 3.11
N GLN A 53 -9.17 -15.59 3.91
CA GLN A 53 -9.14 -15.55 5.38
C GLN A 53 -8.48 -16.82 5.95
N TRP A 54 -7.26 -17.12 5.54
CA TRP A 54 -6.54 -18.34 5.89
C TRP A 54 -6.39 -18.60 7.39
N TRP A 55 -6.40 -17.55 8.24
CA TRP A 55 -6.34 -17.68 9.70
C TRP A 55 -7.56 -18.37 10.30
N THR A 56 -8.68 -18.43 9.58
CA THR A 56 -9.88 -19.16 10.02
C THR A 56 -9.65 -20.68 10.06
N LEU A 57 -8.63 -21.20 9.39
CA LEU A 57 -8.22 -22.59 9.42
C LEU A 57 -7.78 -23.05 10.81
N TYR A 58 -7.37 -22.12 11.69
CA TYR A 58 -7.08 -22.40 13.08
C TYR A 58 -8.33 -22.65 13.94
N GLN A 59 -9.52 -22.31 13.44
CA GLN A 59 -10.81 -22.49 14.15
C GLN A 59 -10.81 -21.87 15.56
N ASP A 60 -10.12 -20.76 15.73
CA ASP A 60 -10.02 -20.01 16.98
C ASP A 60 -10.80 -18.69 16.86
N PRO A 61 -11.94 -18.53 17.58
CA PRO A 61 -12.74 -17.31 17.53
C PRO A 61 -11.97 -16.06 18.01
N GLY A 62 -11.08 -16.21 19.01
CA GLY A 62 -10.26 -15.12 19.52
C GLY A 62 -9.28 -14.61 18.47
N LEU A 63 -8.60 -15.52 17.77
CA LEU A 63 -7.75 -15.19 16.63
C LEU A 63 -8.54 -14.48 15.53
N ASN A 64 -9.70 -15.01 15.14
CA ASN A 64 -10.54 -14.43 14.10
C ASN A 64 -10.95 -13.00 14.44
N HIS A 65 -11.37 -12.76 15.70
CA HIS A 65 -11.73 -11.43 16.19
C HIS A 65 -10.54 -10.46 16.13
N LEU A 66 -9.36 -10.89 16.59
CA LEU A 66 -8.16 -10.05 16.62
C LEU A 66 -7.66 -9.69 15.22
N VAL A 67 -7.61 -10.65 14.30
CA VAL A 67 -7.22 -10.36 12.91
C VAL A 67 -8.24 -9.44 12.24
N ALA A 68 -9.54 -9.65 12.45
CA ALA A 68 -10.56 -8.74 11.94
C ALA A 68 -10.43 -7.32 12.51
N ALA A 69 -10.10 -7.19 13.81
CA ALA A 69 -9.84 -5.89 14.44
C ALA A 69 -8.58 -5.22 13.88
N ALA A 70 -7.49 -5.98 13.72
CA ALA A 70 -6.26 -5.49 13.13
C ALA A 70 -6.49 -4.98 11.70
N LEU A 71 -7.15 -5.75 10.85
CA LEU A 71 -7.44 -5.34 9.47
C LEU A 71 -8.35 -4.10 9.36
N ARG A 72 -9.15 -3.79 10.39
CA ARG A 72 -10.00 -2.59 10.41
C ARG A 72 -9.32 -1.37 11.00
N HIS A 73 -8.45 -1.55 11.98
CA HIS A 73 -7.95 -0.44 12.82
C HIS A 73 -6.43 -0.24 12.75
N ASN A 74 -5.71 -1.07 12.00
CA ASN A 74 -4.26 -0.90 11.82
C ASN A 74 -3.96 0.44 11.14
N ARG A 75 -3.04 1.21 11.72
CA ARG A 75 -2.72 2.57 11.25
C ARG A 75 -1.91 2.56 9.96
N ASP A 76 -1.02 1.60 9.79
CA ASP A 76 -0.22 1.48 8.56
C ASP A 76 -1.11 1.11 7.38
N LEU A 77 -2.10 0.22 7.62
CA LEU A 77 -3.10 -0.12 6.60
C LEU A 77 -3.97 1.08 6.22
N ALA A 78 -4.38 1.89 7.20
CA ALA A 78 -5.12 3.13 6.94
C ALA A 78 -4.29 4.14 6.12
N ALA A 79 -2.99 4.24 6.40
CA ALA A 79 -2.07 5.08 5.63
C ALA A 79 -1.92 4.56 4.18
N ALA A 80 -1.76 3.25 3.99
CA ALA A 80 -1.69 2.63 2.66
C ALA A 80 -2.99 2.80 1.87
N ASP A 81 -4.15 2.71 2.52
CA ASP A 81 -5.46 3.00 1.90
C ASP A 81 -5.58 4.47 1.48
N ALA A 82 -5.10 5.39 2.29
CA ALA A 82 -5.09 6.82 1.95
C ALA A 82 -4.16 7.11 0.77
N HIS A 83 -2.98 6.49 0.74
CA HIS A 83 -2.03 6.61 -0.37
C HIS A 83 -2.62 6.06 -1.69
N ALA A 84 -3.25 4.89 -1.65
CA ALA A 84 -3.91 4.32 -2.84
C ALA A 84 -5.04 5.24 -3.34
N ARG A 85 -5.84 5.85 -2.45
CA ARG A 85 -6.86 6.83 -2.83
C ARG A 85 -6.27 8.10 -3.42
N ALA A 86 -5.13 8.59 -2.91
CA ALA A 86 -4.43 9.75 -3.48
C ALA A 86 -4.00 9.49 -4.93
N LEU A 87 -3.40 8.31 -5.20
CA LEU A 87 -3.00 7.95 -6.57
C LEU A 87 -4.19 7.72 -7.50
N LEU A 88 -5.33 7.24 -7.00
CA LEU A 88 -6.59 7.23 -7.78
C LEU A 88 -7.08 8.65 -8.08
N GLY A 89 -6.87 9.61 -7.17
CA GLY A 89 -7.11 11.03 -7.42
C GLY A 89 -6.22 11.57 -8.54
N HIS A 90 -4.92 11.27 -8.50
CA HIS A 90 -3.98 11.63 -9.57
C HIS A 90 -4.36 11.04 -10.94
N LEU A 91 -4.80 9.76 -10.95
CA LEU A 91 -5.32 9.14 -12.18
C LEU A 91 -6.52 9.92 -12.75
N ARG A 92 -7.47 10.31 -11.89
CA ARG A 92 -8.64 11.11 -12.33
C ARG A 92 -8.21 12.46 -12.88
N GLY A 93 -7.22 13.12 -12.24
CA GLY A 93 -6.62 14.36 -12.74
C GLY A 93 -6.01 14.18 -14.12
N ALA A 94 -5.17 13.15 -14.31
CA ALA A 94 -4.58 12.82 -15.60
C ALA A 94 -5.64 12.50 -16.67
N GLN A 95 -6.72 11.78 -16.30
CA GLN A 95 -7.84 11.50 -17.20
C GLN A 95 -8.58 12.78 -17.63
N GLY A 96 -8.60 13.82 -16.78
CA GLY A 96 -9.16 15.13 -17.09
C GLY A 96 -8.44 15.83 -18.23
N GLU A 97 -7.13 15.56 -18.44
CA GLU A 97 -6.35 16.16 -19.53
C GLU A 97 -6.80 15.73 -20.94
N ARG A 98 -7.67 14.73 -21.06
CA ARG A 98 -8.32 14.35 -22.32
C ARG A 98 -9.39 15.34 -22.78
N TRP A 99 -9.85 16.21 -21.90
CA TRP A 99 -10.93 17.13 -22.14
C TRP A 99 -10.40 18.55 -22.24
N PRO A 100 -11.06 19.44 -23.00
CA PRO A 100 -10.73 20.85 -22.99
C PRO A 100 -10.75 21.42 -21.56
N ARG A 101 -9.77 22.25 -21.24
CA ARG A 101 -9.70 22.98 -19.98
C ARG A 101 -10.41 24.32 -20.18
N THR A 102 -11.38 24.57 -19.34
CA THR A 102 -12.08 25.86 -19.28
C THR A 102 -11.64 26.59 -18.03
N GLU A 103 -11.22 27.84 -18.19
CA GLU A 103 -10.85 28.72 -17.09
C GLU A 103 -11.70 30.00 -17.18
N VAL A 104 -12.31 30.37 -16.05
CA VAL A 104 -13.08 31.60 -15.91
C VAL A 104 -12.36 32.48 -14.90
N GLY A 105 -11.94 33.65 -15.32
CA GLY A 105 -11.31 34.66 -14.49
C GLY A 105 -12.18 35.89 -14.35
N TYR A 106 -12.25 36.45 -13.15
CA TYR A 106 -12.78 37.78 -12.91
C TYR A 106 -11.77 38.55 -12.08
N GLY A 107 -11.38 39.71 -12.59
CA GLY A 107 -10.46 40.64 -11.95
C GLY A 107 -11.09 42.02 -11.75
N TYR A 108 -10.69 42.71 -10.73
CA TYR A 108 -10.97 44.14 -10.58
C TYR A 108 -9.71 44.82 -10.09
N GLN A 109 -9.45 45.99 -10.63
CA GLN A 109 -8.38 46.85 -10.17
C GLN A 109 -8.82 48.32 -10.15
N TYR A 110 -8.25 49.08 -9.23
CA TYR A 110 -8.44 50.52 -9.18
C TYR A 110 -7.12 51.21 -9.50
N GLY A 111 -7.13 52.10 -10.49
CA GLY A 111 -5.92 52.78 -10.91
C GLY A 111 -6.06 53.37 -12.29
N ARG A 112 -4.90 53.62 -12.91
CA ARG A 112 -4.76 54.07 -14.27
C ARG A 112 -4.09 52.97 -15.10
N ASP A 113 -4.60 52.72 -16.28
CA ASP A 113 -3.98 51.75 -17.18
C ASP A 113 -2.83 52.44 -17.98
N GLY A 114 -1.76 51.65 -18.33
CA GLY A 114 -0.64 52.18 -19.08
C GLY A 114 -1.02 52.64 -20.49
N ASP A 115 -2.02 51.98 -21.11
CA ASP A 115 -2.54 52.33 -22.40
C ASP A 115 -3.35 53.64 -22.35
N ASP A 116 -4.10 53.88 -21.29
CA ASP A 116 -4.82 55.13 -21.07
C ASP A 116 -3.84 56.28 -20.81
N GLN A 117 -2.68 56.03 -20.19
CA GLN A 117 -1.63 57.05 -20.00
C GLN A 117 -1.03 57.51 -21.34
N THR A 118 -0.73 56.57 -22.23
CA THR A 118 -0.16 56.89 -23.55
C THR A 118 -1.15 57.65 -24.42
N LEU A 119 -2.44 57.31 -24.36
CA LEU A 119 -3.50 57.98 -25.07
C LEU A 119 -3.73 59.38 -24.53
N ALA A 120 -3.75 59.58 -23.23
CA ALA A 120 -3.92 60.90 -22.59
C ALA A 120 -2.77 61.83 -22.82
N GLU A 121 -1.51 61.33 -22.80
CA GLU A 121 -0.34 62.13 -23.22
C GLU A 121 -0.44 62.62 -24.68
N ALA A 122 -1.11 61.84 -25.54
CA ALA A 122 -1.30 62.19 -26.93
C ALA A 122 -2.51 63.15 -27.14
N THR A 123 -3.51 63.16 -26.24
CA THR A 123 -4.76 63.95 -26.37
C THR A 123 -4.86 65.10 -25.40
N ASP A 124 -3.86 65.30 -24.51
CA ASP A 124 -3.84 66.34 -23.48
C ASP A 124 -5.06 66.25 -22.51
N GLU A 125 -5.48 65.03 -22.21
CA GLU A 125 -6.62 64.73 -21.30
C GLU A 125 -6.16 64.38 -19.89
N ASP A 126 -6.86 64.91 -18.86
CA ASP A 126 -6.60 64.57 -17.44
C ASP A 126 -7.08 63.18 -17.09
N LEU A 127 -6.18 62.27 -16.81
CA LEU A 127 -6.50 60.91 -16.40
C LEU A 127 -6.92 60.80 -14.92
N HIS A 128 -8.11 60.27 -14.71
CA HIS A 128 -8.61 59.94 -13.40
C HIS A 128 -8.48 58.44 -13.14
N SER A 129 -8.08 58.06 -11.87
CA SER A 129 -8.10 56.67 -11.44
C SER A 129 -9.55 56.17 -11.42
N GLN A 130 -9.78 55.02 -12.02
CA GLN A 130 -11.12 54.41 -12.10
C GLN A 130 -11.06 52.91 -11.76
N TRP A 131 -12.22 52.36 -11.46
CA TRP A 131 -12.36 50.92 -11.31
C TRP A 131 -12.43 50.27 -12.71
N LYS A 132 -11.58 49.28 -12.92
CA LYS A 132 -11.59 48.44 -14.12
C LYS A 132 -12.02 47.02 -13.72
N HIS A 133 -13.02 46.49 -14.35
CA HIS A 133 -13.51 45.14 -14.22
C HIS A 133 -13.14 44.35 -15.44
N THR A 134 -12.54 43.17 -15.23
CA THR A 134 -12.15 42.29 -16.33
C THR A 134 -12.81 40.93 -16.12
N ALA A 135 -13.57 40.47 -17.09
CA ALA A 135 -14.09 39.10 -17.09
C ALA A 135 -13.45 38.36 -18.28
N ARG A 136 -12.92 37.16 -17.96
CA ARG A 136 -12.18 36.34 -18.93
C ARG A 136 -12.70 34.92 -18.93
N LEU A 137 -12.87 34.36 -20.11
CA LEU A 137 -13.19 32.97 -20.37
C LEU A 137 -12.14 32.41 -21.34
N ASP A 138 -11.37 31.43 -20.89
CA ASP A 138 -10.38 30.75 -21.72
C ASP A 138 -10.77 29.26 -21.87
N LEU A 139 -10.66 28.77 -23.10
CA LEU A 139 -10.81 27.37 -23.42
C LEU A 139 -9.50 26.91 -24.08
N SER A 140 -8.86 25.90 -23.53
CA SER A 140 -7.64 25.32 -24.07
C SER A 140 -7.76 23.80 -24.25
N TYR A 141 -7.24 23.28 -25.34
CA TYR A 141 -7.25 21.85 -25.64
C TYR A 141 -5.93 21.42 -26.28
N GLN A 142 -5.29 20.38 -25.68
CA GLN A 142 -4.08 19.78 -26.23
C GLN A 142 -4.45 18.58 -27.12
N LEU A 143 -4.00 18.59 -28.36
CA LEU A 143 -4.14 17.46 -29.27
C LEU A 143 -3.11 16.38 -28.93
N ASP A 144 -3.57 15.18 -28.58
CA ASP A 144 -2.72 14.03 -28.24
C ASP A 144 -2.26 13.27 -29.50
N LEU A 145 -1.52 13.94 -30.39
CA LEU A 145 -1.05 13.35 -31.67
C LEU A 145 0.01 12.27 -31.41
N TRP A 146 0.93 12.52 -30.53
CA TRP A 146 2.08 11.64 -30.20
C TRP A 146 1.84 10.71 -29.05
N GLY A 147 0.68 10.77 -28.41
CA GLY A 147 0.31 9.90 -27.30
C GLY A 147 0.83 10.35 -25.92
N GLU A 148 1.24 11.61 -25.77
CA GLU A 148 1.71 12.17 -24.50
C GLU A 148 0.66 12.04 -23.40
N VAL A 149 -0.58 12.50 -23.66
CA VAL A 149 -1.68 12.43 -22.68
C VAL A 149 -2.05 10.97 -22.39
N ARG A 150 -2.11 10.13 -23.42
CA ARG A 150 -2.37 8.68 -23.25
C ARG A 150 -1.30 8.00 -22.40
N ALA A 151 -0.02 8.28 -22.63
CA ALA A 151 1.09 7.73 -21.88
C ALA A 151 1.07 8.19 -20.40
N ARG A 152 0.76 9.47 -20.15
CA ARG A 152 0.61 10.03 -18.80
C ARG A 152 -0.52 9.34 -18.03
N ILE A 153 -1.66 9.13 -18.66
CA ILE A 153 -2.79 8.41 -18.08
C ILE A 153 -2.42 6.95 -17.81
N ALA A 154 -1.71 6.29 -18.72
CA ALA A 154 -1.26 4.90 -18.55
C ALA A 154 -0.30 4.78 -17.36
N ALA A 155 0.65 5.71 -17.20
CA ALA A 155 1.56 5.78 -16.08
C ALA A 155 0.80 5.97 -14.76
N ALA A 156 -0.09 6.96 -14.68
CA ALA A 156 -0.89 7.21 -13.48
C ALA A 156 -1.80 6.04 -13.12
N LYS A 157 -2.36 5.33 -14.10
CA LYS A 157 -3.15 4.11 -13.89
C LYS A 157 -2.31 3.00 -13.30
N ALA A 158 -1.15 2.75 -13.87
CA ALA A 158 -0.24 1.70 -13.40
C ALA A 158 0.28 2.00 -11.98
N ASP A 159 0.57 3.27 -11.65
CA ASP A 159 0.94 3.69 -10.29
C ASP A 159 -0.19 3.44 -9.28
N ALA A 160 -1.43 3.78 -9.63
CA ALA A 160 -2.58 3.53 -8.76
C ALA A 160 -2.81 2.03 -8.53
N GLU A 161 -2.68 1.21 -9.58
CA GLU A 161 -2.78 -0.26 -9.48
C GLU A 161 -1.63 -0.86 -8.67
N ALA A 162 -0.40 -0.32 -8.77
CA ALA A 162 0.75 -0.72 -7.96
C ALA A 162 0.53 -0.42 -6.48
N ALA A 163 -0.03 0.74 -6.15
CA ALA A 163 -0.35 1.11 -4.77
C ALA A 163 -1.47 0.24 -4.18
N GLN A 164 -2.48 -0.13 -4.97
CA GLN A 164 -3.52 -1.06 -4.53
C GLN A 164 -2.92 -2.45 -4.24
N ALA A 165 -2.03 -2.96 -5.08
CA ALA A 165 -1.35 -4.22 -4.84
C ALA A 165 -0.43 -4.16 -3.61
N ALA A 166 0.28 -3.05 -3.38
CA ALA A 166 1.08 -2.83 -2.17
C ALA A 166 0.22 -2.80 -0.90
N ARG A 167 -0.96 -2.19 -0.94
CA ARG A 167 -1.95 -2.24 0.15
C ARG A 167 -2.40 -3.67 0.43
N ASP A 168 -2.67 -4.46 -0.62
CA ASP A 168 -3.08 -5.87 -0.47
C ASP A 168 -1.95 -6.70 0.16
N LEU A 169 -0.68 -6.44 -0.18
CA LEU A 169 0.48 -7.04 0.48
C LEU A 169 0.51 -6.71 1.98
N LEU A 170 0.28 -5.45 2.32
CA LEU A 170 0.26 -5.01 3.72
C LEU A 170 -0.88 -5.70 4.50
N ARG A 171 -2.06 -5.91 3.89
CA ARG A 171 -3.16 -6.68 4.51
C ARG A 171 -2.72 -8.10 4.87
N VAL A 172 -2.02 -8.78 3.97
CA VAL A 172 -1.48 -10.12 4.22
C VAL A 172 -0.46 -10.08 5.36
N SER A 173 0.44 -9.10 5.35
CA SER A 173 1.46 -8.92 6.39
C SER A 173 0.84 -8.65 7.76
N VAL A 174 -0.15 -7.75 7.86
CA VAL A 174 -0.85 -7.45 9.12
C VAL A 174 -1.58 -8.67 9.66
N ALA A 175 -2.29 -9.43 8.80
CA ALA A 175 -2.95 -10.66 9.21
C ALA A 175 -1.95 -11.72 9.71
N SER A 176 -0.82 -11.88 9.02
CA SER A 176 0.24 -12.82 9.40
C SER A 176 0.91 -12.43 10.72
N GLN A 177 1.30 -11.18 10.89
CA GLN A 177 1.92 -10.68 12.11
C GLN A 177 0.96 -10.79 13.30
N THR A 178 -0.32 -10.45 13.12
CA THR A 178 -1.35 -10.60 14.16
C THR A 178 -1.51 -12.07 14.57
N THR A 179 -1.57 -12.98 13.60
CA THR A 179 -1.65 -14.42 13.87
C THR A 179 -0.42 -14.91 14.64
N LEU A 180 0.78 -14.52 14.20
CA LEU A 180 2.03 -14.91 14.85
C LEU A 180 2.14 -14.38 16.29
N ALA A 181 1.79 -13.10 16.50
CA ALA A 181 1.82 -12.47 17.81
C ALA A 181 0.82 -13.15 18.77
N TYR A 182 -0.39 -13.50 18.28
CA TYR A 182 -1.38 -14.23 19.06
C TYR A 182 -0.91 -15.62 19.44
N VAL A 183 -0.45 -16.42 18.48
CA VAL A 183 0.07 -17.77 18.75
C VAL A 183 1.26 -17.74 19.72
N ARG A 184 2.16 -16.75 19.57
CA ARG A 184 3.29 -16.51 20.48
C ARG A 184 2.82 -16.19 21.89
N ALA A 185 1.82 -15.32 22.06
CA ALA A 185 1.26 -14.97 23.36
C ALA A 185 0.66 -16.20 24.05
N CYS A 186 -0.10 -17.04 23.32
CA CYS A 186 -0.69 -18.28 23.83
C CYS A 186 0.37 -19.32 24.20
N ALA A 187 1.39 -19.50 23.36
CA ALA A 187 2.49 -20.43 23.63
C ALA A 187 3.28 -20.00 24.89
N LEU A 188 3.55 -18.70 25.06
CA LEU A 188 4.24 -18.18 26.23
C LEU A 188 3.38 -18.31 27.51
N ALA A 189 2.05 -18.11 27.42
CA ALA A 189 1.13 -18.37 28.53
C ALA A 189 1.20 -19.84 28.98
N ARG A 190 1.16 -20.77 28.01
CA ARG A 190 1.26 -22.19 28.29
C ARG A 190 2.61 -22.59 28.92
N ARG A 191 3.71 -22.02 28.39
CA ARG A 191 5.05 -22.24 28.97
C ARG A 191 5.13 -21.71 30.39
N ALA A 192 4.59 -20.54 30.70
CA ALA A 192 4.57 -19.99 32.07
C ALA A 192 3.74 -20.87 33.00
N GLU A 193 2.61 -21.44 32.54
CA GLU A 193 1.79 -22.39 33.31
C GLU A 193 2.58 -23.66 33.65
N VAL A 194 3.22 -24.29 32.63
CA VAL A 194 4.07 -25.47 32.86
C VAL A 194 5.18 -25.16 33.84
N GLN A 195 5.83 -23.99 33.70
CA GLN A 195 6.89 -23.56 34.62
C GLN A 195 6.38 -23.38 36.06
N ARG A 196 5.19 -22.79 36.26
CA ARG A 196 4.57 -22.66 37.59
C ARG A 196 4.28 -24.04 38.22
N ARG A 197 3.75 -24.99 37.40
CA ARG A 197 3.52 -26.36 37.84
C ARG A 197 4.84 -27.05 38.27
N SER A 198 5.92 -26.84 37.51
CA SER A 198 7.23 -27.36 37.81
C SER A 198 7.77 -26.79 39.15
N VAL A 199 7.57 -25.49 39.41
CA VAL A 199 7.91 -24.89 40.72
C VAL A 199 7.10 -25.54 41.84
N GLY A 200 5.78 -25.72 41.66
CA GLY A 200 4.91 -26.38 42.65
C GLY A 200 5.34 -27.82 42.98
N LEU A 201 5.77 -28.60 41.97
CA LEU A 201 6.33 -29.95 42.21
C LEU A 201 7.65 -29.91 42.96
N LEU A 202 8.51 -28.94 42.71
CA LEU A 202 9.77 -28.75 43.44
C LEU A 202 9.52 -28.26 44.86
N ASP A 203 8.50 -27.44 45.11
CA ASP A 203 8.08 -27.05 46.47
C ASP A 203 7.63 -28.28 47.29
N ALA A 204 6.81 -29.17 46.68
CA ALA A 204 6.39 -30.41 47.32
C ALA A 204 7.59 -31.35 47.60
N SER A 205 8.53 -31.46 46.66
CA SER A 205 9.74 -32.27 46.81
C SER A 205 10.66 -31.69 47.89
N LEU A 206 10.78 -30.37 47.99
CA LEU A 206 11.56 -29.72 49.06
C LEU A 206 10.96 -29.97 50.42
N ALA A 207 9.64 -29.83 50.58
CA ALA A 207 8.94 -30.11 51.84
C ALA A 207 9.07 -31.59 52.28
N LEU A 208 9.12 -32.54 51.34
CA LEU A 208 9.40 -33.93 51.63
C LEU A 208 10.85 -34.12 52.11
N SER A 209 11.82 -33.51 51.38
CA SER A 209 13.24 -33.60 51.77
C SER A 209 13.53 -32.98 53.13
N GLU A 210 12.84 -31.93 53.54
CA GLU A 210 12.94 -31.31 54.84
C GLU A 210 12.43 -32.25 55.96
N ARG A 211 11.30 -32.94 55.72
CA ARG A 211 10.80 -33.97 56.64
C ARG A 211 11.77 -35.16 56.79
N GLN A 212 12.32 -35.60 55.63
CA GLN A 212 13.34 -36.69 55.69
C GLN A 212 14.64 -36.29 56.39
N LEU A 213 15.07 -35.05 56.22
CA LEU A 213 16.24 -34.51 56.93
C LEU A 213 15.99 -34.48 58.42
N ALA A 214 14.83 -34.04 58.90
CA ALA A 214 14.43 -34.03 60.28
C ALA A 214 14.39 -35.44 60.91
N ALA A 215 14.05 -36.44 60.06
CA ALA A 215 14.07 -37.86 60.48
C ALA A 215 15.46 -38.52 60.34
N GLY A 216 16.50 -37.78 59.92
CA GLY A 216 17.83 -38.34 59.71
C GLY A 216 17.99 -39.20 58.47
N LEU A 217 16.98 -39.17 57.53
CA LEU A 217 16.91 -40.03 56.34
C LEU A 217 17.42 -39.30 55.07
N SER A 218 17.83 -38.02 55.14
CA SER A 218 18.34 -37.22 54.03
C SER A 218 19.50 -36.35 54.54
N SER A 219 20.21 -35.73 53.57
CA SER A 219 21.34 -34.82 53.84
C SER A 219 20.99 -33.37 53.58
N GLU A 220 21.63 -32.45 54.30
CA GLU A 220 21.54 -31.01 54.05
C GLU A 220 21.96 -30.65 52.63
N LEU A 221 22.92 -31.39 52.04
CA LEU A 221 23.33 -31.22 50.66
C LEU A 221 22.16 -31.47 49.69
N GLN A 222 21.36 -32.50 49.92
CA GLN A 222 20.19 -32.82 49.08
C GLN A 222 19.13 -31.72 49.17
N ARG A 223 18.83 -31.23 50.38
CA ARG A 223 17.91 -30.09 50.59
C ARG A 223 18.38 -28.84 49.84
N ARG A 224 19.67 -28.48 49.95
CA ARG A 224 20.24 -27.30 49.22
C ARG A 224 20.19 -27.45 47.71
N ARG A 225 20.43 -28.65 47.17
CA ARG A 225 20.32 -28.94 45.73
C ARG A 225 18.88 -28.72 45.26
N LEU A 226 17.89 -29.22 45.95
CA LEU A 226 16.47 -29.02 45.61
C LEU A 226 16.08 -27.54 45.70
N LEU A 227 16.53 -26.83 46.74
CA LEU A 227 16.30 -25.40 46.88
C LEU A 227 16.89 -24.61 45.69
N ALA A 228 18.15 -24.88 45.36
CA ALA A 228 18.81 -24.23 44.20
C ALA A 228 18.07 -24.51 42.90
N LEU A 229 17.62 -25.76 42.69
CA LEU A 229 16.85 -26.12 41.49
C LEU A 229 15.50 -25.39 41.43
N ARG A 230 14.78 -25.30 42.57
CA ARG A 230 13.53 -24.55 42.70
C ARG A 230 13.73 -23.09 42.36
N GLU A 231 14.71 -22.42 42.95
CA GLU A 231 14.95 -21.00 42.70
C GLU A 231 15.37 -20.75 41.24
N ARG A 232 16.20 -21.60 40.64
CA ARG A 232 16.56 -21.54 39.23
C ARG A 232 15.34 -21.69 38.34
N THR A 233 14.44 -22.62 38.65
CA THR A 233 13.18 -22.84 37.91
C THR A 233 12.25 -21.63 38.05
N ARG A 234 12.12 -21.07 39.24
CA ARG A 234 11.30 -19.90 39.55
C ARG A 234 11.81 -18.64 38.86
N ALA A 235 13.11 -18.45 38.76
CA ALA A 235 13.75 -17.30 38.15
C ALA A 235 13.45 -17.17 36.63
N ALA A 236 13.02 -18.25 35.97
CA ALA A 236 12.62 -18.20 34.57
C ALA A 236 11.24 -17.56 34.32
N LEU A 237 10.35 -17.53 35.33
CA LEU A 237 8.97 -17.04 35.19
C LEU A 237 8.88 -15.56 34.78
N PRO A 238 9.60 -14.61 35.40
CA PRO A 238 9.50 -13.20 35.03
C PRO A 238 9.82 -12.95 33.57
N MET A 239 10.80 -13.67 33.02
CA MET A 239 11.20 -13.55 31.62
C MET A 239 10.08 -14.05 30.68
N LEU A 240 9.43 -15.17 31.00
CA LEU A 240 8.30 -15.69 30.22
C LEU A 240 7.11 -14.73 30.22
N GLU A 241 6.82 -14.15 31.39
CA GLU A 241 5.74 -13.17 31.54
C GLU A 241 6.05 -11.86 30.84
N ALA A 242 7.29 -11.40 30.87
CA ALA A 242 7.72 -10.20 30.11
C ALA A 242 7.59 -10.42 28.60
N ARG A 243 8.03 -11.56 28.08
CA ARG A 243 7.89 -11.92 26.67
C ARG A 243 6.41 -12.04 26.24
N ARG A 244 5.57 -12.62 27.13
CA ARG A 244 4.12 -12.67 26.87
C ARG A 244 3.53 -11.27 26.80
N ARG A 245 3.86 -10.37 27.71
CA ARG A 245 3.41 -8.97 27.69
C ARG A 245 3.87 -8.26 26.41
N ALA A 246 5.10 -8.48 25.98
CA ALA A 246 5.58 -7.93 24.72
C ALA A 246 4.74 -8.38 23.52
N ALA A 247 4.39 -9.68 23.42
CA ALA A 247 3.52 -10.18 22.36
C ALA A 247 2.09 -9.60 22.44
N LEU A 248 1.57 -9.36 23.64
CA LEU A 248 0.28 -8.68 23.80
C LEU A 248 0.36 -7.21 23.39
N TYR A 249 1.45 -6.51 23.65
CA TYR A 249 1.65 -5.13 23.19
C TYR A 249 1.79 -5.04 21.67
N GLU A 250 2.43 -6.03 21.04
CA GLU A 250 2.47 -6.17 19.58
C GLU A 250 1.05 -6.33 19.01
N LEU A 251 0.19 -7.15 19.64
CA LEU A 251 -1.22 -7.28 19.23
C LEU A 251 -2.01 -5.97 19.39
N ALA A 252 -1.77 -5.22 20.47
CA ALA A 252 -2.39 -3.92 20.67
C ALA A 252 -2.01 -2.95 19.55
N LEU A 253 -0.71 -2.86 19.25
CA LEU A 253 -0.18 -2.02 18.18
C LEU A 253 -0.81 -2.39 16.83
N LEU A 254 -0.80 -3.68 16.47
CA LEU A 254 -1.37 -4.16 15.21
C LEU A 254 -2.87 -3.87 15.09
N SER A 255 -3.62 -3.93 16.20
CA SER A 255 -5.05 -3.60 16.24
C SER A 255 -5.35 -2.11 16.40
N GLY A 256 -4.34 -1.24 16.40
CA GLY A 256 -4.49 0.20 16.55
C GLY A 256 -5.04 0.65 17.91
N ARG A 257 -4.88 -0.18 18.94
CA ARG A 257 -5.38 0.04 20.31
C ARG A 257 -4.24 0.32 21.27
N SER A 258 -4.53 0.97 22.38
CA SER A 258 -3.56 1.08 23.46
C SER A 258 -3.43 -0.27 24.18
N PRO A 259 -2.27 -0.60 24.80
CA PRO A 259 -2.10 -1.83 25.56
C PRO A 259 -3.12 -2.04 26.68
N ARG A 260 -3.70 -0.96 27.21
CA ARG A 260 -4.74 -1.02 28.25
C ARG A 260 -6.13 -1.41 27.72
N GLN A 261 -6.34 -1.33 26.41
CA GLN A 261 -7.61 -1.59 25.73
C GLN A 261 -7.63 -2.96 25.03
N LEU A 262 -6.63 -3.81 25.30
CA LEU A 262 -6.65 -5.17 24.78
C LEU A 262 -7.79 -5.95 25.41
N ASP A 263 -8.70 -6.44 24.57
CA ASP A 263 -9.86 -7.22 24.99
C ASP A 263 -9.42 -8.52 25.70
N ALA A 264 -10.20 -8.92 26.68
CA ALA A 264 -9.99 -10.14 27.47
C ALA A 264 -9.71 -11.41 26.63
N PRO A 265 -10.33 -11.63 25.43
CA PRO A 265 -10.03 -12.80 24.60
C PRO A 265 -8.57 -12.92 24.17
N ALA A 266 -7.86 -11.78 23.99
CA ALA A 266 -6.43 -11.78 23.67
C ALA A 266 -5.56 -12.19 24.87
N ALA A 267 -6.07 -11.95 26.09
CA ALA A 267 -5.37 -12.27 27.34
C ALA A 267 -5.64 -13.72 27.82
N THR A 268 -6.77 -14.33 27.43
CA THR A 268 -7.21 -15.66 27.86
C THR A 268 -7.15 -16.65 26.70
N CYS A 269 -5.94 -17.18 26.43
CA CYS A 269 -5.80 -18.28 25.50
C CYS A 269 -6.33 -19.58 26.12
N ALA A 270 -7.35 -20.20 25.52
CA ALA A 270 -7.82 -21.54 25.92
C ALA A 270 -6.78 -22.63 25.58
N GLY A 271 -5.84 -22.36 24.67
CA GLY A 271 -4.79 -23.26 24.23
C GLY A 271 -3.96 -22.63 23.11
N ILE A 272 -2.96 -23.37 22.62
CA ILE A 272 -2.21 -22.95 21.42
C ILE A 272 -3.06 -23.28 20.19
N PRO A 273 -3.43 -22.31 19.36
CA PRO A 273 -4.16 -22.57 18.13
C PRO A 273 -3.42 -23.57 17.22
N GLN A 274 -4.11 -24.57 16.73
CA GLN A 274 -3.52 -25.60 15.88
C GLN A 274 -4.31 -25.70 14.56
N LEU A 275 -3.58 -25.89 13.48
CA LEU A 275 -4.20 -26.22 12.20
C LEU A 275 -4.77 -27.62 12.27
N ARG A 276 -6.08 -27.74 12.09
CA ARG A 276 -6.76 -29.05 12.11
C ARG A 276 -6.81 -29.74 10.74
N ARG A 277 -6.46 -29.02 9.67
CA ARG A 277 -6.38 -29.52 8.30
C ARG A 277 -5.05 -29.13 7.68
N ALA A 278 -4.56 -29.91 6.73
CA ALA A 278 -3.42 -29.52 5.93
C ALA A 278 -3.72 -28.23 5.18
N LEU A 279 -2.72 -27.35 5.05
CA LEU A 279 -2.86 -26.12 4.28
C LEU A 279 -3.04 -26.46 2.80
N PRO A 280 -4.09 -25.97 2.15
CA PRO A 280 -4.23 -26.11 0.72
C PRO A 280 -3.15 -25.26 0.03
N THR A 281 -2.31 -25.89 -0.76
CA THR A 281 -1.15 -25.22 -1.40
C THR A 281 -1.48 -24.65 -2.78
N GLY A 282 -2.56 -25.12 -3.43
CA GLY A 282 -2.91 -24.73 -4.79
C GLY A 282 -1.83 -25.15 -5.82
N ASP A 283 -1.94 -24.64 -7.05
CA ASP A 283 -0.85 -24.76 -8.03
C ASP A 283 0.11 -23.54 -7.96
N GLY A 284 1.37 -23.73 -8.36
CA GLY A 284 2.40 -22.70 -8.26
C GLY A 284 2.10 -21.44 -9.09
N TRP A 285 1.43 -21.59 -10.24
CA TRP A 285 1.06 -20.47 -11.11
C TRP A 285 -0.05 -19.62 -10.52
N SER A 286 -1.12 -20.25 -10.03
CA SER A 286 -2.21 -19.52 -9.38
C SER A 286 -1.74 -18.81 -8.11
N LEU A 287 -0.74 -19.38 -7.42
CA LEU A 287 -0.11 -18.74 -6.28
C LEU A 287 0.67 -17.47 -6.70
N LEU A 288 1.51 -17.54 -7.73
CA LEU A 288 2.28 -16.40 -8.22
C LEU A 288 1.35 -15.28 -8.73
N ALA A 289 0.34 -15.60 -9.51
CA ALA A 289 -0.63 -14.63 -10.02
C ALA A 289 -1.42 -13.92 -8.92
N ARG A 290 -1.60 -14.56 -7.76
CA ARG A 290 -2.30 -13.99 -6.60
C ARG A 290 -1.40 -13.18 -5.68
N ARG A 291 -0.08 -13.36 -5.75
CA ARG A 291 0.87 -12.65 -4.88
C ARG A 291 0.82 -11.14 -5.11
N PRO A 292 0.47 -10.36 -4.08
CA PRO A 292 0.36 -8.91 -4.24
C PRO A 292 1.70 -8.22 -4.51
N ASP A 293 2.82 -8.77 -4.02
CA ASP A 293 4.18 -8.25 -4.28
C ASP A 293 4.58 -8.38 -5.76
N VAL A 294 4.26 -9.51 -6.38
CA VAL A 294 4.47 -9.74 -7.83
C VAL A 294 3.60 -8.77 -8.62
N ARG A 295 2.31 -8.68 -8.32
CA ARG A 295 1.39 -7.72 -8.95
C ARG A 295 1.88 -6.28 -8.83
N ALA A 296 2.36 -5.87 -7.64
CA ALA A 296 2.91 -4.54 -7.44
C ALA A 296 4.15 -4.29 -8.31
N ALA A 297 5.04 -5.26 -8.45
CA ALA A 297 6.22 -5.17 -9.30
C ALA A 297 5.87 -5.07 -10.79
N GLU A 298 4.92 -5.89 -11.28
CA GLU A 298 4.41 -5.82 -12.66
C GLU A 298 3.80 -4.46 -12.98
N ARG A 299 3.01 -3.89 -12.05
CA ARG A 299 2.41 -2.58 -12.24
C ARG A 299 3.43 -1.45 -12.22
N ARG A 300 4.48 -1.55 -11.40
CA ARG A 300 5.61 -0.60 -11.43
C ARG A 300 6.38 -0.68 -12.74
N LEU A 301 6.59 -1.88 -13.29
CA LEU A 301 7.19 -2.05 -14.61
C LEU A 301 6.32 -1.40 -15.70
N ALA A 302 5.01 -1.62 -15.68
CA ALA A 302 4.08 -0.98 -16.61
C ALA A 302 4.09 0.55 -16.47
N ALA A 303 4.20 1.09 -15.24
CA ALA A 303 4.33 2.53 -15.01
C ALA A 303 5.63 3.09 -15.59
N ALA A 304 6.76 2.37 -15.43
CA ALA A 304 8.04 2.77 -15.98
C ALA A 304 8.04 2.77 -17.51
N ASP A 305 7.43 1.74 -18.13
CA ASP A 305 7.29 1.67 -19.59
C ASP A 305 6.39 2.79 -20.13
N ALA A 306 5.29 3.10 -19.47
CA ALA A 306 4.44 4.24 -19.83
C ALA A 306 5.18 5.58 -19.70
N ARG A 307 6.04 5.76 -18.67
CA ARG A 307 6.90 6.96 -18.55
C ARG A 307 7.95 7.04 -19.64
N ARG A 308 8.49 5.90 -20.08
CA ARG A 308 9.40 5.86 -21.24
C ARG A 308 8.66 6.36 -22.49
N ALA A 309 7.44 5.86 -22.75
CA ALA A 309 6.63 6.32 -23.86
C ALA A 309 6.25 7.81 -23.76
N LEU A 310 6.02 8.31 -22.53
CA LEU A 310 5.81 9.73 -22.28
C LEU A 310 7.03 10.56 -22.66
N ALA A 311 8.23 10.17 -22.23
CA ALA A 311 9.48 10.85 -22.55
C ALA A 311 9.79 10.83 -24.07
N GLU A 312 9.46 9.72 -24.75
CA GLU A 312 9.56 9.64 -26.22
C GLU A 312 8.59 10.60 -26.90
N ALA A 313 7.36 10.76 -26.40
CA ALA A 313 6.38 11.69 -26.95
C ALA A 313 6.81 13.16 -26.76
N GLU A 314 7.56 13.48 -25.69
CA GLU A 314 8.07 14.83 -25.40
C GLU A 314 9.16 15.29 -26.39
N LEU A 315 9.71 14.40 -27.22
CA LEU A 315 10.64 14.76 -28.30
C LEU A 315 9.93 15.45 -29.47
N TYR A 316 8.62 15.40 -29.54
CA TYR A 316 7.82 15.96 -30.62
C TYR A 316 7.11 17.25 -30.19
N PRO A 317 6.79 18.16 -31.14
CA PRO A 317 6.11 19.41 -30.84
C PRO A 317 4.73 19.17 -30.23
N ARG A 318 4.38 19.91 -29.16
CA ARG A 318 3.02 19.94 -28.60
C ARG A 318 2.15 20.87 -29.43
N ILE A 319 0.97 20.40 -29.80
CA ILE A 319 -0.03 21.19 -30.52
C ILE A 319 -1.23 21.39 -29.61
N SER A 320 -1.51 22.65 -29.29
CA SER A 320 -2.67 23.02 -28.46
C SER A 320 -3.49 24.12 -29.20
N PHE A 321 -4.79 24.06 -29.03
CA PHE A 321 -5.72 25.14 -29.44
C PHE A 321 -6.14 25.88 -28.16
N ALA A 322 -6.15 27.18 -28.24
CA ALA A 322 -6.67 28.05 -27.23
C ALA A 322 -7.59 29.11 -27.86
N VAL A 323 -8.74 29.33 -27.23
CA VAL A 323 -9.68 30.40 -27.56
C VAL A 323 -10.04 31.10 -26.26
N GLY A 324 -9.87 32.42 -26.24
CA GLY A 324 -10.22 33.25 -25.10
C GLY A 324 -11.15 34.38 -25.51
N ALA A 325 -12.06 34.75 -24.63
CA ALA A 325 -12.85 35.95 -24.69
C ALA A 325 -12.63 36.75 -23.41
N GLU A 326 -12.30 38.03 -23.59
CA GLU A 326 -12.11 38.97 -22.49
C GLU A 326 -12.97 40.20 -22.70
N THR A 327 -13.59 40.68 -21.66
CA THR A 327 -14.30 41.98 -21.68
C THR A 327 -13.78 42.79 -20.49
N SER A 328 -13.59 44.10 -20.76
CA SER A 328 -13.20 45.06 -19.73
C SER A 328 -14.19 46.21 -19.73
N ALA A 329 -14.59 46.67 -18.55
CA ALA A 329 -15.47 47.81 -18.34
C ALA A 329 -14.97 48.64 -17.19
#